data_bbb3b4f2f5ba19b206d5b53f8469be03
#
_entry.id   bbb3b4f2f5ba19b206d5b53f8469be03
#
_cell.length_a   1.000
_cell.length_b   1.000
_cell.length_c   1.000
_cell.angle_alpha   90.00
_cell.angle_beta   90.00
_cell.angle_gamma   90.00
#
_symmetry.space_group_name_H-M   'P 1'
#
loop_
_entity.id
_entity.type
_entity.pdbx_description
1 polymer ?
#
loop_
_entity_poly.entity_id
_entity_poly.type
_entity_poly.pdbx_seq_one_letter_code
_entity_poly.pdbx_strand_id
1 'polypeptide(L)'
;MILLDPDLDPDPASLSKAVKPKSVSAKSRPDPAKSSSFRTPSVRSLARFLTQAQAAVKLRGQVTVLLTTDGYLRSLNRRFRGKNKATDVLSFPADPASPVGARIAGDLAISVPTARRQATAQGHTLSTEIRVLILHGLLHLAGYDHEADSGRMARSERVLRARLRLPQGLIERAAAPKARP
;
A
#
# COMPACT_ATOMS: atom_id res chain seq x y z
N MET A 1 -12.34 1.83 5.63
CA MET A 1 -11.84 1.19 6.89
C MET A 1 -10.45 0.61 6.64
N ILE A 2 -9.55 0.59 7.62
CA ILE A 2 -8.22 -0.05 7.51
C ILE A 2 -8.22 -1.29 8.39
N LEU A 3 -7.87 -2.43 7.82
CA LEU A 3 -7.72 -3.72 8.49
C LEU A 3 -6.26 -4.16 8.44
N LEU A 4 -5.80 -4.83 9.48
CA LEU A 4 -4.50 -5.49 9.53
C LEU A 4 -4.73 -7.00 9.50
N ASP A 5 -3.99 -7.69 8.63
CA ASP A 5 -3.93 -9.13 8.60
C ASP A 5 -3.23 -9.63 9.91
N PRO A 6 -3.79 -10.58 10.65
CA PRO A 6 -3.17 -11.13 11.84
C PRO A 6 -1.82 -11.81 11.55
N ASP A 7 -1.58 -12.27 10.32
CA ASP A 7 -0.33 -12.89 9.88
C ASP A 7 0.75 -11.87 9.48
N LEU A 8 0.46 -10.57 9.54
CA LEU A 8 1.52 -9.56 9.47
C LEU A 8 2.37 -9.68 10.73
N ASP A 9 3.62 -10.12 10.55
CA ASP A 9 4.58 -10.26 11.65
C ASP A 9 4.52 -9.05 12.60
N PRO A 10 4.27 -9.29 13.88
CA PRO A 10 4.52 -8.28 14.89
C PRO A 10 6.02 -7.93 14.81
N ASP A 11 6.34 -6.65 14.92
CA ASP A 11 7.68 -6.06 15.00
C ASP A 11 8.70 -7.06 15.59
N PRO A 12 9.84 -7.35 14.92
CA PRO A 12 10.85 -8.30 15.42
C PRO A 12 11.33 -8.02 16.85
N ALA A 13 11.03 -6.86 17.41
CA ALA A 13 11.24 -6.56 18.83
C ALA A 13 10.38 -7.41 19.78
N SER A 14 9.29 -8.03 19.33
CA SER A 14 8.42 -8.88 20.16
C SER A 14 8.89 -10.35 20.25
N LEU A 15 9.80 -10.80 19.38
CA LEU A 15 10.33 -12.16 19.34
C LEU A 15 11.56 -12.38 20.24
N SER A 16 12.09 -11.33 20.92
CA SER A 16 13.33 -11.45 21.71
C SER A 16 13.14 -12.00 23.13
N LYS A 17 12.01 -12.61 23.48
CA LYS A 17 11.78 -13.21 24.81
C LYS A 17 12.17 -14.70 24.93
N ALA A 18 12.77 -15.34 23.93
CA ALA A 18 13.00 -16.78 23.98
C ALA A 18 14.43 -17.27 23.73
N VAL A 19 15.47 -16.44 23.65
CA VAL A 19 16.86 -16.93 23.65
C VAL A 19 17.76 -15.96 24.41
N LYS A 20 18.33 -16.42 25.52
CA LYS A 20 19.44 -15.72 26.21
C LYS A 20 20.70 -15.85 25.36
N PRO A 21 21.30 -14.80 24.80
CA PRO A 21 22.65 -14.84 24.27
C PRO A 21 23.64 -14.54 25.39
N LYS A 22 24.72 -15.33 25.40
CA LYS A 22 25.94 -15.11 26.18
C LYS A 22 26.55 -13.77 25.76
N SER A 23 27.06 -13.07 26.76
CA SER A 23 27.76 -11.79 26.70
C SER A 23 28.80 -11.70 25.58
N VAL A 24 28.68 -10.67 24.72
CA VAL A 24 29.81 -10.08 24.00
C VAL A 24 29.66 -8.54 24.04
N SER A 25 30.76 -7.93 24.37
CA SER A 25 31.08 -6.56 24.71
C SER A 25 30.56 -5.48 23.76
N ALA A 26 30.29 -4.33 24.38
CA ALA A 26 29.85 -3.05 23.83
C ALA A 26 30.67 -2.50 22.67
N LYS A 27 29.99 -1.86 21.68
CA LYS A 27 30.14 -0.45 21.25
C LYS A 27 29.40 -0.21 19.94
N SER A 28 28.31 0.48 20.03
CA SER A 28 27.86 1.60 19.22
C SER A 28 26.34 1.75 19.34
N ARG A 29 25.90 2.82 19.95
CA ARG A 29 24.48 3.21 19.98
C ARG A 29 24.06 3.50 18.55
N PRO A 30 22.97 2.89 18.02
CA PRO A 30 22.44 3.28 16.73
C PRO A 30 21.82 4.69 16.82
N ASP A 31 22.10 5.52 15.84
CA ASP A 31 21.59 6.86 15.66
C ASP A 31 20.05 6.87 15.69
N PRO A 32 19.37 7.65 16.54
CA PRO A 32 17.92 7.68 16.64
C PRO A 32 17.23 8.17 15.35
N ALA A 33 17.94 8.81 14.43
CA ALA A 33 17.42 9.29 13.16
C ALA A 33 17.18 8.16 12.12
N LYS A 34 17.81 6.98 12.26
CA LYS A 34 17.64 5.84 11.33
C LYS A 34 16.53 4.87 11.74
N SER A 35 15.98 5.00 12.94
CA SER A 35 14.95 4.09 13.49
C SER A 35 13.53 4.40 12.99
N SER A 36 13.28 5.55 12.39
CA SER A 36 11.92 5.98 12.01
C SER A 36 11.37 5.33 10.74
N SER A 37 12.23 4.73 9.88
CA SER A 37 11.82 4.14 8.60
C SER A 37 11.18 2.74 8.72
N PHE A 38 11.26 2.09 9.88
CA PHE A 38 10.78 0.72 10.08
C PHE A 38 9.46 0.61 10.86
N ARG A 39 8.91 1.72 11.34
CA ARG A 39 7.66 1.69 12.13
C ARG A 39 6.47 1.38 11.23
N THR A 40 5.63 0.43 11.69
CA THR A 40 4.31 0.18 11.07
C THR A 40 3.49 1.48 11.07
N PRO A 41 2.88 1.87 9.95
CA PRO A 41 2.11 3.10 9.88
C PRO A 41 0.93 3.07 10.85
N SER A 42 0.64 4.20 11.49
CA SER A 42 -0.53 4.34 12.34
C SER A 42 -1.82 4.13 11.52
N VAL A 43 -2.62 3.13 11.89
CA VAL A 43 -3.94 2.85 11.28
C VAL A 43 -4.82 4.10 11.25
N ARG A 44 -4.81 4.89 12.32
CA ARG A 44 -5.55 6.17 12.38
C ARG A 44 -5.08 7.17 11.32
N SER A 45 -3.77 7.26 11.10
CA SER A 45 -3.19 8.15 10.07
C SER A 45 -3.56 7.71 8.66
N LEU A 46 -3.52 6.39 8.39
CA LEU A 46 -3.94 5.82 7.11
C LEU A 46 -5.45 5.99 6.88
N ALA A 47 -6.28 5.81 7.92
CA ALA A 47 -7.72 6.00 7.81
C ALA A 47 -8.09 7.46 7.46
N ARG A 48 -7.44 8.44 8.07
CA ARG A 48 -7.62 9.85 7.70
C ARG A 48 -7.21 10.11 6.26
N PHE A 49 -6.07 9.56 5.84
CA PHE A 49 -5.63 9.69 4.46
C PHE A 49 -6.60 9.04 3.47
N LEU A 50 -7.12 7.84 3.77
CA LEU A 50 -8.12 7.15 2.94
C LEU A 50 -9.34 8.04 2.70
N THR A 51 -9.88 8.67 3.77
CA THR A 51 -11.01 9.60 3.66
C THR A 51 -10.68 10.80 2.75
N GLN A 52 -9.50 11.40 2.93
CA GLN A 52 -9.07 12.53 2.09
C GLN A 52 -8.88 12.12 0.62
N ALA A 53 -8.27 10.97 0.37
CA ALA A 53 -8.02 10.45 -0.97
C ALA A 53 -9.33 10.07 -1.67
N GLN A 54 -10.27 9.40 -0.97
CA GLN A 54 -11.61 9.11 -1.51
C GLN A 54 -12.35 10.38 -1.94
N ALA A 55 -12.35 11.41 -1.09
CA ALA A 55 -12.96 12.70 -1.43
C ALA A 55 -12.28 13.35 -2.65
N ALA A 56 -10.95 13.27 -2.75
CA ALA A 56 -10.20 13.82 -3.88
C ALA A 56 -10.47 13.09 -5.19
N VAL A 57 -10.61 11.76 -5.16
CA VAL A 57 -10.99 10.89 -6.30
C VAL A 57 -12.47 11.02 -6.64
N LYS A 58 -13.29 11.58 -5.73
CA LYS A 58 -14.77 11.65 -5.82
C LYS A 58 -15.43 10.25 -5.81
N LEU A 59 -14.79 9.28 -5.18
CA LEU A 59 -15.31 7.91 -5.05
C LEU A 59 -16.33 7.85 -3.91
N ARG A 60 -17.58 7.50 -4.21
CA ARG A 60 -18.65 7.32 -3.22
C ARG A 60 -18.71 5.88 -2.74
N GLY A 61 -19.22 5.66 -1.53
CA GLY A 61 -19.34 4.34 -0.91
C GLY A 61 -18.17 4.02 0.03
N GLN A 62 -18.32 2.95 0.79
CA GLN A 62 -17.30 2.49 1.74
C GLN A 62 -16.16 1.80 1.00
N VAL A 63 -14.93 2.10 1.40
CA VAL A 63 -13.72 1.38 0.98
C VAL A 63 -13.09 0.71 2.19
N THR A 64 -12.74 -0.58 2.04
CA THR A 64 -11.92 -1.30 3.01
C THR A 64 -10.51 -1.48 2.45
N VAL A 65 -9.50 -1.30 3.28
CA VAL A 65 -8.09 -1.55 2.93
C VAL A 65 -7.55 -2.60 3.88
N LEU A 66 -7.17 -3.75 3.34
CA LEU A 66 -6.49 -4.82 4.06
C LEU A 66 -4.97 -4.67 3.85
N LEU A 67 -4.23 -4.49 4.93
CA LEU A 67 -2.77 -4.58 4.93
C LEU A 67 -2.38 -6.03 5.26
N THR A 68 -1.67 -6.71 4.34
CA THR A 68 -1.44 -8.15 4.41
C THR A 68 -0.04 -8.54 3.92
N THR A 69 0.22 -9.84 3.81
CA THR A 69 1.49 -10.44 3.40
C THR A 69 1.59 -10.65 1.88
N ASP A 70 2.81 -10.85 1.37
CA ASP A 70 3.05 -11.22 -0.05
C ASP A 70 2.34 -12.53 -0.41
N GLY A 71 2.34 -13.51 0.53
CA GLY A 71 1.73 -14.83 0.32
C GLY A 71 0.23 -14.75 0.16
N TYR A 72 -0.45 -14.00 1.02
CA TYR A 72 -1.88 -13.81 0.94
C TYR A 72 -2.28 -13.05 -0.34
N LEU A 73 -1.56 -11.98 -0.68
CA LEU A 73 -1.83 -11.21 -1.90
C LEU A 73 -1.62 -12.05 -3.17
N ARG A 74 -0.59 -12.92 -3.19
CA ARG A 74 -0.37 -13.89 -4.28
C ARG A 74 -1.55 -14.85 -4.41
N SER A 75 -2.12 -15.34 -3.30
CA SER A 75 -3.29 -16.23 -3.32
C SER A 75 -4.52 -15.54 -3.90
N LEU A 76 -4.76 -14.28 -3.50
CA LEU A 76 -5.83 -13.45 -4.07
C LEU A 76 -5.62 -13.20 -5.56
N ASN A 77 -4.40 -12.86 -5.98
CA ASN A 77 -4.07 -12.60 -7.39
C ASN A 77 -4.29 -13.86 -8.26
N ARG A 78 -3.91 -15.04 -7.74
CA ARG A 78 -4.17 -16.32 -8.41
C ARG A 78 -5.67 -16.60 -8.51
N ARG A 79 -6.42 -16.39 -7.41
CA ARG A 79 -7.85 -16.72 -7.34
C ARG A 79 -8.71 -15.81 -8.22
N PHE A 80 -8.44 -14.51 -8.21
CA PHE A 80 -9.31 -13.51 -8.84
C PHE A 80 -8.82 -13.01 -10.21
N ARG A 81 -7.51 -13.15 -10.52
CA ARG A 81 -6.91 -12.69 -11.78
C ARG A 81 -6.18 -13.77 -12.54
N GLY A 82 -6.16 -15.02 -12.05
CA GLY A 82 -5.45 -16.15 -12.66
C GLY A 82 -3.91 -16.03 -12.65
N LYS A 83 -3.36 -14.99 -11.99
CA LYS A 83 -1.93 -14.69 -12.00
C LYS A 83 -1.26 -15.18 -10.72
N ASN A 84 -0.43 -16.22 -10.80
CA ASN A 84 0.35 -16.72 -9.65
C ASN A 84 1.62 -15.88 -9.40
N LYS A 85 1.44 -14.59 -9.16
CA LYS A 85 2.53 -13.62 -8.93
C LYS A 85 2.17 -12.71 -7.77
N ALA A 86 3.14 -12.42 -6.91
CA ALA A 86 3.00 -11.38 -5.91
C ALA A 86 2.86 -10.00 -6.59
N THR A 87 2.01 -9.16 -6.05
CA THR A 87 1.83 -7.76 -6.45
C THR A 87 1.82 -6.91 -5.19
N ASP A 88 1.89 -5.62 -5.34
CA ASP A 88 1.88 -4.63 -4.25
C ASP A 88 0.47 -4.29 -3.78
N VAL A 89 -0.48 -4.14 -4.71
CA VAL A 89 -1.87 -3.83 -4.43
C VAL A 89 -2.80 -4.58 -5.39
N LEU A 90 -3.97 -4.96 -4.88
CA LEU A 90 -5.12 -5.45 -5.65
C LEU A 90 -6.34 -4.62 -5.29
N SER A 91 -7.14 -4.29 -6.30
CA SER A 91 -8.40 -3.56 -6.17
C SER A 91 -9.55 -4.47 -6.59
N PHE A 92 -10.58 -4.54 -5.77
CA PHE A 92 -11.79 -5.32 -5.96
C PHE A 92 -12.99 -4.37 -5.97
N PRO A 93 -13.42 -3.88 -7.14
CA PRO A 93 -14.62 -3.04 -7.23
C PRO A 93 -15.85 -3.79 -6.70
N ALA A 94 -16.74 -3.10 -6.02
CA ALA A 94 -18.02 -3.67 -5.64
C ALA A 94 -18.87 -3.91 -6.88
N ASP A 95 -19.69 -4.96 -6.84
CA ASP A 95 -20.68 -5.24 -7.88
C ASP A 95 -21.77 -4.16 -7.86
N PRO A 96 -21.94 -3.37 -8.93
CA PRO A 96 -22.98 -2.32 -8.99
C PRO A 96 -24.40 -2.90 -8.89
N ALA A 97 -24.59 -4.14 -9.29
CA ALA A 97 -25.89 -4.82 -9.23
C ALA A 97 -26.23 -5.35 -7.83
N SER A 98 -25.27 -5.35 -6.90
CA SER A 98 -25.51 -5.77 -5.51
C SER A 98 -26.44 -4.79 -4.80
N PRO A 99 -27.43 -5.27 -4.00
CA PRO A 99 -28.30 -4.41 -3.18
C PRO A 99 -27.53 -3.47 -2.23
N VAL A 100 -26.31 -3.85 -1.86
CA VAL A 100 -25.40 -3.05 -1.02
C VAL A 100 -24.38 -2.27 -1.84
N GLY A 101 -24.30 -2.45 -3.17
CA GLY A 101 -23.30 -1.86 -4.06
C GLY A 101 -23.29 -0.33 -4.02
N ALA A 102 -24.46 0.31 -3.82
CA ALA A 102 -24.52 1.77 -3.66
C ALA A 102 -23.83 2.29 -2.38
N ARG A 103 -23.62 1.41 -1.38
CA ARG A 103 -22.98 1.74 -0.10
C ARG A 103 -21.51 1.32 -0.02
N ILE A 104 -21.07 0.43 -0.91
CA ILE A 104 -19.71 -0.12 -0.95
C ILE A 104 -19.07 0.28 -2.28
N ALA A 105 -17.90 0.87 -2.23
CA ALA A 105 -17.12 1.19 -3.44
C ALA A 105 -16.20 0.03 -3.82
N GLY A 106 -15.73 -0.74 -2.85
CA GLY A 106 -14.86 -1.90 -3.05
C GLY A 106 -13.80 -2.05 -1.97
N ASP A 107 -12.91 -3.01 -2.20
CA ASP A 107 -11.85 -3.36 -1.27
C ASP A 107 -10.47 -3.24 -1.94
N LEU A 108 -9.47 -2.88 -1.14
CA LEU A 108 -8.06 -2.87 -1.52
C LEU A 108 -7.31 -3.86 -0.64
N ALA A 109 -6.43 -4.66 -1.23
CA ALA A 109 -5.47 -5.48 -0.50
C ALA A 109 -4.06 -5.02 -0.84
N ILE A 110 -3.22 -4.73 0.17
CA ILE A 110 -1.87 -4.17 0.02
C ILE A 110 -0.87 -5.07 0.72
N SER A 111 0.18 -5.49 0.00
CA SER A 111 1.30 -6.21 0.60
C SER A 111 2.22 -5.24 1.33
N VAL A 112 2.30 -5.38 2.66
CA VAL A 112 3.20 -4.58 3.50
C VAL A 112 4.68 -4.90 3.23
N PRO A 113 5.10 -6.18 3.08
CA PRO A 113 6.48 -6.49 2.72
C PRO A 113 6.89 -5.89 1.36
N THR A 114 6.05 -5.97 0.33
CA THR A 114 6.33 -5.36 -0.97
C THR A 114 6.36 -3.83 -0.88
N ALA A 115 5.39 -3.21 -0.19
CA ALA A 115 5.39 -1.76 0.04
C ALA A 115 6.65 -1.29 0.78
N ARG A 116 7.16 -2.07 1.73
CA ARG A 116 8.41 -1.76 2.44
C ARG A 116 9.62 -1.76 1.51
N ARG A 117 9.74 -2.76 0.63
CA ARG A 117 10.82 -2.83 -0.37
C ARG A 117 10.77 -1.63 -1.33
N GLN A 118 9.58 -1.30 -1.80
CA GLN A 118 9.36 -0.15 -2.69
C GLN A 118 9.69 1.17 -2.00
N ALA A 119 9.24 1.37 -0.75
CA ALA A 119 9.55 2.54 0.06
C ALA A 119 11.07 2.77 0.19
N THR A 120 11.81 1.69 0.50
CA THR A 120 13.28 1.73 0.58
C THR A 120 13.90 2.11 -0.76
N ALA A 121 13.48 1.48 -1.85
CA ALA A 121 13.98 1.74 -3.19
C ALA A 121 13.69 3.18 -3.67
N GLN A 122 12.59 3.78 -3.20
CA GLN A 122 12.17 5.13 -3.55
C GLN A 122 12.64 6.21 -2.54
N GLY A 123 13.34 5.83 -1.49
CA GLY A 123 13.87 6.77 -0.49
C GLY A 123 12.81 7.46 0.37
N HIS A 124 11.64 6.83 0.57
CA HIS A 124 10.61 7.40 1.44
C HIS A 124 10.08 6.39 2.48
N THR A 125 9.18 6.80 3.34
CA THR A 125 8.68 5.96 4.45
C THR A 125 7.67 4.92 3.96
N LEU A 126 7.55 3.78 4.67
CA LEU A 126 6.50 2.79 4.44
C LEU A 126 5.10 3.42 4.48
N SER A 127 4.87 4.37 5.39
CA SER A 127 3.58 5.10 5.47
C SER A 127 3.28 5.87 4.19
N THR A 128 4.30 6.49 3.59
CA THR A 128 4.17 7.21 2.32
C THR A 128 3.86 6.25 1.19
N GLU A 129 4.56 5.12 1.13
CA GLU A 129 4.32 4.11 0.08
C GLU A 129 2.90 3.54 0.17
N ILE A 130 2.43 3.15 1.35
CA ILE A 130 1.06 2.66 1.51
C ILE A 130 0.03 3.71 1.06
N ARG A 131 0.26 5.00 1.31
CA ARG A 131 -0.63 6.07 0.80
C ARG A 131 -0.60 6.17 -0.72
N VAL A 132 0.56 5.99 -1.36
CA VAL A 132 0.66 5.93 -2.83
C VAL A 132 -0.15 4.76 -3.37
N LEU A 133 -0.01 3.56 -2.77
CA LEU A 133 -0.76 2.37 -3.15
C LEU A 133 -2.28 2.52 -2.93
N ILE A 134 -2.69 3.15 -1.83
CA ILE A 134 -4.11 3.48 -1.57
C ILE A 134 -4.66 4.38 -2.69
N LEU A 135 -3.97 5.47 -3.03
CA LEU A 135 -4.43 6.39 -4.08
C LEU A 135 -4.57 5.68 -5.43
N HIS A 136 -3.56 4.89 -5.80
CA HIS A 136 -3.58 4.09 -7.03
C HIS A 136 -4.77 3.12 -7.06
N GLY A 137 -4.98 2.37 -5.99
CA GLY A 137 -6.11 1.46 -5.86
C GLY A 137 -7.46 2.15 -5.91
N LEU A 138 -7.61 3.33 -5.29
CA LEU A 138 -8.83 4.12 -5.34
C LEU A 138 -9.15 4.60 -6.77
N LEU A 139 -8.15 4.90 -7.59
CA LEU A 139 -8.37 5.23 -9.00
C LEU A 139 -8.92 4.03 -9.77
N HIS A 140 -8.40 2.82 -9.52
CA HIS A 140 -8.98 1.60 -10.10
C HIS A 140 -10.42 1.37 -9.64
N LEU A 141 -10.74 1.55 -8.35
CA LEU A 141 -12.12 1.46 -7.86
C LEU A 141 -13.04 2.52 -8.48
N ALA A 142 -12.50 3.67 -8.89
CA ALA A 142 -13.22 4.73 -9.61
C ALA A 142 -13.33 4.46 -11.12
N GLY A 143 -12.92 3.28 -11.59
CA GLY A 143 -13.05 2.86 -12.99
C GLY A 143 -11.94 3.34 -13.92
N TYR A 144 -10.81 3.83 -13.39
CA TYR A 144 -9.63 4.10 -14.22
C TYR A 144 -8.84 2.80 -14.46
N ASP A 145 -8.27 2.68 -15.67
CA ASP A 145 -7.41 1.56 -16.03
C ASP A 145 -6.22 2.06 -16.86
N HIS A 146 -5.05 2.12 -16.25
CA HIS A 146 -3.83 2.63 -16.88
C HIS A 146 -3.33 1.76 -18.05
N GLU A 147 -3.81 0.51 -18.18
CA GLU A 147 -3.46 -0.38 -19.29
C GLU A 147 -4.29 -0.05 -20.56
N ALA A 148 -5.50 0.53 -20.38
CA ALA A 148 -6.46 0.71 -21.47
C ALA A 148 -6.89 2.18 -21.71
N ASP A 149 -6.58 3.14 -20.84
CA ASP A 149 -7.21 4.47 -20.83
C ASP A 149 -6.42 5.61 -21.51
N SER A 150 -5.43 5.28 -22.32
CA SER A 150 -4.59 6.26 -23.04
C SER A 150 -3.95 7.32 -22.12
N GLY A 151 -3.55 6.92 -20.90
CA GLY A 151 -2.87 7.77 -19.94
C GLY A 151 -3.80 8.68 -19.12
N ARG A 152 -5.11 8.47 -19.15
CA ARG A 152 -6.07 9.21 -18.35
C ARG A 152 -5.84 9.02 -16.85
N MET A 153 -5.62 7.78 -16.42
CA MET A 153 -5.30 7.47 -15.03
C MET A 153 -3.99 8.13 -14.61
N ALA A 154 -2.95 8.08 -15.44
CA ALA A 154 -1.65 8.69 -15.13
C ALA A 154 -1.76 10.21 -14.92
N ARG A 155 -2.55 10.91 -15.76
CA ARG A 155 -2.80 12.34 -15.59
C ARG A 155 -3.55 12.64 -14.29
N SER A 156 -4.60 11.87 -13.98
CA SER A 156 -5.39 12.00 -12.76
C SER A 156 -4.56 11.71 -11.51
N GLU A 157 -3.78 10.63 -11.54
CA GLU A 157 -2.88 10.27 -10.44
C GLU A 157 -1.88 11.39 -10.14
N ARG A 158 -1.24 11.98 -11.17
CA ARG A 158 -0.29 13.07 -11.01
C ARG A 158 -0.91 14.30 -10.32
N VAL A 159 -2.09 14.73 -10.77
CA VAL A 159 -2.80 15.87 -10.17
C VAL A 159 -3.16 15.60 -8.72
N LEU A 160 -3.69 14.40 -8.44
CA LEU A 160 -4.11 14.01 -7.09
C LEU A 160 -2.93 13.83 -6.14
N ARG A 161 -1.79 13.31 -6.62
CA ARG A 161 -0.56 13.22 -5.82
C ARG A 161 -0.07 14.61 -5.37
N ALA A 162 -0.03 15.56 -6.30
CA ALA A 162 0.35 16.93 -5.97
C ALA A 162 -0.58 17.51 -4.88
N ARG A 163 -1.90 17.34 -5.03
CA ARG A 163 -2.89 17.80 -4.05
C ARG A 163 -2.75 17.12 -2.69
N LEU A 164 -2.43 15.84 -2.66
CA LEU A 164 -2.30 15.03 -1.45
C LEU A 164 -0.86 15.01 -0.88
N ARG A 165 0.06 15.77 -1.48
CA ARG A 165 1.49 15.87 -1.11
C ARG A 165 2.18 14.50 -1.07
N LEU A 166 1.91 13.68 -2.10
CA LEU A 166 2.56 12.39 -2.30
C LEU A 166 3.71 12.49 -3.30
N PRO A 167 4.73 11.61 -3.19
CA PRO A 167 5.81 11.51 -4.17
C PRO A 167 5.32 10.93 -5.50
N GLN A 168 6.24 10.58 -6.40
CA GLN A 168 5.96 9.95 -7.68
C GLN A 168 5.11 8.68 -7.54
N GLY A 169 4.05 8.53 -8.36
CA GLY A 169 3.11 7.42 -8.31
C GLY A 169 3.61 6.16 -9.03
N LEU A 170 2.84 5.07 -8.93
CA LEU A 170 3.20 3.78 -9.52
C LEU A 170 3.30 3.84 -11.04
N ILE A 171 2.38 4.50 -11.72
CA ILE A 171 2.35 4.57 -13.19
C ILE A 171 3.60 5.28 -13.72
N GLU A 172 3.98 6.39 -13.08
CA GLU A 172 5.19 7.13 -13.47
C GLU A 172 6.47 6.31 -13.23
N ARG A 173 6.54 5.56 -12.13
CA ARG A 173 7.68 4.66 -11.84
C ARG A 173 7.81 3.53 -12.85
N ALA A 174 6.67 2.96 -13.29
CA ALA A 174 6.66 1.90 -14.29
C ALA A 174 7.10 2.41 -15.67
N ALA A 175 6.81 3.68 -15.99
CA ALA A 175 7.19 4.33 -17.24
C ALA A 175 8.63 4.87 -17.23
N ALA A 176 9.25 5.06 -16.06
CA ALA A 176 10.62 5.52 -15.96
C ALA A 176 11.60 4.46 -16.52
N PRO A 177 12.58 4.84 -17.36
CA PRO A 177 13.61 3.92 -17.84
C PRO A 177 14.34 3.33 -16.63
N LYS A 178 14.42 1.98 -16.58
CA LYS A 178 15.23 1.32 -15.55
C LYS A 178 16.64 1.80 -15.66
N ALA A 179 17.17 2.43 -14.61
CA ALA A 179 18.58 2.76 -14.54
C ALA A 179 19.37 1.47 -14.84
N ARG A 180 20.20 1.50 -15.89
CA ARG A 180 21.12 0.40 -16.17
C ARG A 180 22.15 0.37 -15.03
N PRO A 181 22.52 -0.83 -14.57
CA PRO A 181 23.57 -1.01 -13.57
C PRO A 181 24.93 -0.51 -14.10
#